data_f41a7c85803ad4f606e960dc61a93070
#
_entry.id   f41a7c85803ad4f606e960dc61a93070
#
_cell.length_a   1.000
_cell.length_b   1.000
_cell.length_c   1.000
_cell.angle_alpha   90.00
_cell.angle_beta   90.00
_cell.angle_gamma   90.00
#
_symmetry.space_group_name_H-M   'P 1'
#
loop_
_entity.id
_entity.type
_entity.pdbx_description
1 polymer ?
#
loop_
_entity_poly.entity_id
_entity_poly.type
_entity_poly.pdbx_seq_one_letter_code
_entity_poly.pdbx_strand_id
1 'polypeptide(L)'
;HIGLTQPAGTFNFRKMTLQEVTVIGTYCYTNKDFETTLKILANKDIGPLKWIEFRDLKNGWDAFKQIHDGTCVAPKIILLP
;
A
#
# COMPACT_ATOMS: atom_id res chain seq x y z
N HIS A 1 2.86 7.81 -8.39
CA HIS A 1 1.49 7.29 -8.28
C HIS A 1 1.50 5.77 -8.39
N ILE A 2 0.98 5.11 -7.39
CA ILE A 2 0.88 3.65 -7.31
C ILE A 2 -0.59 3.27 -7.19
N GLY A 3 -1.01 2.28 -7.95
CA GLY A 3 -2.38 1.76 -7.94
C GLY A 3 -3.25 2.28 -9.08
N LEU A 4 -4.20 1.45 -9.48
CA LEU A 4 -5.20 1.77 -10.49
C LEU A 4 -6.43 2.34 -9.79
N THR A 5 -6.57 3.66 -9.82
CA THR A 5 -7.74 4.39 -9.31
C THR A 5 -8.67 4.75 -10.47
N GLN A 6 -9.37 5.85 -10.40
CA GLN A 6 -10.22 6.35 -11.48
C GLN A 6 -9.39 6.58 -12.76
N PRO A 7 -9.92 6.21 -13.95
CA PRO A 7 -9.19 6.34 -15.22
C PRO A 7 -8.88 7.78 -15.62
N ALA A 8 -9.61 8.74 -15.06
CA ALA A 8 -9.40 10.16 -15.30
C ALA A 8 -9.67 10.96 -14.01
N GLY A 9 -9.03 12.11 -13.89
CA GLY A 9 -9.21 13.02 -12.76
C GLY A 9 -8.68 14.41 -13.11
N THR A 10 -8.99 15.40 -12.25
CA THR A 10 -8.46 16.76 -12.39
C THR A 10 -7.06 16.83 -11.79
N PHE A 11 -6.14 17.46 -12.51
CA PHE A 11 -4.79 17.68 -12.06
C PHE A 11 -4.46 19.18 -12.04
N ASN A 12 -3.98 19.69 -10.92
CA ASN A 12 -3.64 21.11 -10.79
C ASN A 12 -2.22 21.37 -11.30
N PHE A 13 -2.08 21.57 -12.62
CA PHE A 13 -0.79 21.86 -13.25
C PHE A 13 -0.10 23.12 -12.71
N ARG A 14 -0.86 24.16 -12.36
CA ARG A 14 -0.30 25.38 -11.77
C ARG A 14 0.39 25.09 -10.43
N LYS A 15 -0.27 24.34 -9.56
CA LYS A 15 0.31 23.94 -8.27
C LYS A 15 1.55 23.07 -8.46
N MET A 16 1.49 22.12 -9.41
CA MET A 16 2.64 21.27 -9.76
C MET A 16 3.85 22.12 -10.18
N THR A 17 3.64 23.10 -11.08
CA THR A 17 4.70 23.97 -11.56
C THR A 17 5.28 24.85 -10.45
N LEU A 18 4.42 25.47 -9.64
CA LEU A 18 4.87 26.36 -8.55
C LEU A 18 5.62 25.64 -7.43
N GLN A 19 5.39 24.32 -7.27
CA GLN A 19 6.03 23.50 -6.26
C GLN A 19 7.13 22.58 -6.84
N GLU A 20 7.44 22.70 -8.13
CA GLU A 20 8.44 21.89 -8.84
C GLU A 20 8.24 20.36 -8.62
N VAL A 21 6.96 19.93 -8.63
CA VAL A 21 6.59 18.53 -8.36
C VAL A 21 6.86 17.66 -9.58
N THR A 22 7.54 16.55 -9.37
CA THR A 22 7.68 15.47 -10.36
C THR A 22 6.60 14.43 -10.16
N VAL A 23 5.93 14.02 -11.23
CA VAL A 23 4.92 12.95 -11.21
C VAL A 23 5.43 11.75 -11.99
N ILE A 24 5.50 10.61 -11.35
CA ILE A 24 5.95 9.35 -11.94
C ILE A 24 4.84 8.31 -11.74
N GLY A 25 4.35 7.74 -12.84
CA GLY A 25 3.49 6.56 -12.80
C GLY A 25 4.32 5.30 -12.59
N THR A 26 3.82 4.39 -11.76
CA THR A 26 4.48 3.11 -11.49
C THR A 26 3.49 1.97 -11.73
N TYR A 27 3.92 0.96 -12.46
CA TYR A 27 3.09 -0.21 -12.77
C TYR A 27 3.85 -1.50 -12.52
N CYS A 28 3.25 -2.36 -11.69
CA CYS A 28 3.77 -3.67 -11.34
C CYS A 28 5.22 -3.68 -10.78
N TYR A 29 5.79 -4.85 -10.72
CA TYR A 29 7.15 -5.11 -10.29
C TYR A 29 7.74 -6.27 -11.09
N THR A 30 9.06 -6.32 -11.17
CA THR A 30 9.79 -7.45 -11.76
C THR A 30 10.02 -8.56 -10.72
N ASN A 31 10.38 -9.77 -11.18
CA ASN A 31 10.77 -10.85 -10.26
C ASN A 31 11.94 -10.42 -9.36
N LYS A 32 12.87 -9.65 -9.90
CA LYS A 32 14.00 -9.12 -9.13
C LYS A 32 13.57 -8.15 -8.03
N ASP A 33 12.58 -7.31 -8.30
CA ASP A 33 12.02 -6.41 -7.28
C ASP A 33 11.37 -7.20 -6.15
N PHE A 34 10.64 -8.26 -6.49
CA PHE A 34 10.04 -9.15 -5.50
C PHE A 34 11.08 -9.82 -4.60
N GLU A 35 12.13 -10.43 -5.20
CA GLU A 35 13.23 -11.04 -4.46
C GLU A 35 13.96 -10.03 -3.57
N THR A 36 14.19 -8.82 -4.09
CA THR A 36 14.83 -7.74 -3.33
C THR A 36 13.98 -7.33 -2.14
N THR A 37 12.67 -7.20 -2.34
CA THR A 37 11.71 -6.88 -1.28
C THR A 37 11.70 -7.95 -0.18
N LEU A 38 11.73 -9.23 -0.55
CA LEU A 38 11.82 -10.32 0.43
C LEU A 38 13.10 -10.23 1.28
N LYS A 39 14.24 -9.91 0.68
CA LYS A 39 15.52 -9.72 1.39
C LYS A 39 15.44 -8.53 2.37
N ILE A 40 14.90 -7.40 1.92
CA ILE A 40 14.71 -6.20 2.75
C ILE A 40 13.82 -6.52 3.97
N LEU A 41 12.71 -7.25 3.76
CA LEU A 41 11.81 -7.67 4.84
C LEU A 41 12.50 -8.65 5.80
N ALA A 42 13.22 -9.65 5.28
CA ALA A 42 13.93 -10.64 6.09
C ALA A 42 15.03 -10.01 6.95
N ASN A 43 15.74 -9.03 6.40
CA ASN A 43 16.80 -8.29 7.10
C ASN A 43 16.24 -7.23 8.06
N LYS A 44 14.95 -6.96 8.04
CA LYS A 44 14.30 -5.89 8.81
C LYS A 44 14.80 -4.48 8.48
N ASP A 45 15.26 -4.27 7.25
CA ASP A 45 15.85 -2.99 6.80
C ASP A 45 14.85 -1.82 6.83
N ILE A 46 13.55 -2.12 6.77
CA ILE A 46 12.46 -1.12 6.90
C ILE A 46 11.95 -0.99 8.34
N GLY A 47 12.65 -1.58 9.31
CA GLY A 47 12.31 -1.52 10.73
C GLY A 47 11.09 -2.37 11.12
N PRO A 48 10.58 -2.19 12.33
CA PRO A 48 9.46 -2.97 12.83
C PRO A 48 8.15 -2.55 12.15
N LEU A 49 7.43 -3.53 11.61
CA LEU A 49 6.16 -3.33 10.89
C LEU A 49 4.98 -3.17 11.88
N LYS A 50 5.07 -2.23 12.82
CA LYS A 50 4.07 -2.00 13.87
C LYS A 50 2.69 -1.56 13.34
N TRP A 51 2.62 -1.19 12.09
CA TRP A 51 1.40 -0.79 11.39
C TRP A 51 0.62 -1.97 10.77
N ILE A 52 1.18 -3.20 10.87
CA ILE A 52 0.51 -4.43 10.43
C ILE A 52 -0.29 -5.00 11.60
N GLU A 53 -1.54 -5.34 11.33
CA GLU A 53 -2.41 -6.09 12.23
C GLU A 53 -2.51 -7.55 11.77
N PHE A 54 -2.47 -8.49 12.71
CA PHE A 54 -2.66 -9.91 12.43
C PHE A 54 -4.01 -10.35 12.98
N ARG A 55 -4.77 -11.10 12.20
CA ARG A 55 -6.07 -11.68 12.61
C ARG A 55 -6.16 -13.13 12.14
N ASP A 56 -6.95 -13.94 12.87
CA ASP A 56 -7.29 -15.28 12.41
C ASP A 56 -8.06 -15.22 11.09
N LEU A 57 -7.85 -16.19 10.21
CA LEU A 57 -8.53 -16.29 8.90
C LEU A 57 -10.07 -16.29 9.05
N LYS A 58 -10.60 -16.91 10.11
CA LYS A 58 -12.05 -16.92 10.41
C LYS A 58 -12.66 -15.53 10.54
N ASN A 59 -11.86 -14.51 10.90
CA ASN A 59 -12.28 -13.11 11.04
C ASN A 59 -12.04 -12.31 9.75
N GLY A 60 -11.71 -12.96 8.63
CA GLY A 60 -11.39 -12.31 7.36
C GLY A 60 -12.52 -11.46 6.83
N TRP A 61 -13.77 -11.94 6.90
CA TRP A 61 -14.92 -11.19 6.45
C TRP A 61 -15.08 -9.85 7.19
N ASP A 62 -14.95 -9.87 8.52
CA ASP A 62 -15.03 -8.66 9.34
C ASP A 62 -13.87 -7.70 9.05
N ALA A 63 -12.67 -8.23 8.77
CA ALA A 63 -11.53 -7.43 8.36
C ALA A 63 -11.81 -6.69 7.05
N PHE A 64 -12.32 -7.38 6.02
CA PHE A 64 -12.70 -6.77 4.75
C PHE A 64 -13.78 -5.70 4.92
N LYS A 65 -14.81 -5.99 5.71
CA LYS A 65 -15.88 -5.04 5.99
C LYS A 65 -15.35 -3.77 6.67
N GLN A 66 -14.52 -3.91 7.69
CA GLN A 66 -13.93 -2.77 8.40
C GLN A 66 -13.03 -1.91 7.50
N ILE A 67 -12.27 -2.52 6.60
CA ILE A 67 -11.47 -1.79 5.61
C ILE A 67 -12.40 -1.05 4.64
N HIS A 68 -13.44 -1.71 4.13
CA HIS A 68 -14.41 -1.11 3.21
C HIS A 68 -15.15 0.08 3.85
N ASP A 69 -15.57 -0.06 5.09
CA ASP A 69 -16.32 0.96 5.84
C ASP A 69 -15.41 2.08 6.38
N GLY A 70 -14.09 1.97 6.19
CA GLY A 70 -13.11 2.95 6.69
C GLY A 70 -12.99 2.99 8.22
N THR A 71 -13.43 1.94 8.93
CA THR A 71 -13.36 1.82 10.40
C THR A 71 -12.09 1.13 10.88
N CYS A 72 -11.32 0.52 9.99
CA CYS A 72 -10.03 -0.08 10.31
C CYS A 72 -8.93 0.98 10.34
N VAL A 73 -8.20 1.06 11.45
CA VAL A 73 -7.06 1.98 11.62
C VAL A 73 -5.78 1.41 10.99
N ALA A 74 -5.62 0.08 11.02
CA ALA A 74 -4.44 -0.57 10.46
C ALA A 74 -4.44 -0.49 8.93
N PRO A 75 -3.39 0.04 8.29
CA PRO A 75 -3.30 0.12 6.83
C PRO A 75 -3.10 -1.24 6.16
N LYS A 76 -2.77 -2.27 6.92
CA LYS A 76 -2.57 -3.64 6.44
C LYS A 76 -3.01 -4.66 7.49
N ILE A 77 -3.86 -5.59 7.10
CA ILE A 77 -4.24 -6.77 7.88
C ILE A 77 -3.68 -8.01 7.21
N ILE A 78 -3.01 -8.88 7.97
CA ILE A 78 -2.57 -10.20 7.53
C ILE A 78 -3.45 -11.24 8.22
N LEU A 79 -4.09 -12.08 7.44
CA LEU A 79 -4.91 -13.18 7.94
C LEU A 79 -4.04 -14.43 8.11
N LEU A 80 -4.09 -14.99 9.29
CA LEU A 80 -3.39 -16.23 9.64
C LEU A 80 -4.35 -17.41 9.57
N PRO A 81 -3.95 -18.52 8.91
CA PRO A 81 -4.77 -19.73 8.83
C PRO A 81 -5.01 -20.36 10.19
#